data_cc03ffaea9b8e096fa8d3da75412fc17
#
_entry.id   cc03ffaea9b8e096fa8d3da75412fc17
#
_cell.length_a   1.000
_cell.length_b   1.000
_cell.length_c   1.000
_cell.angle_alpha   90.00
_cell.angle_beta   90.00
_cell.angle_gamma   90.00
#
_symmetry.space_group_name_H-M   'P 1'
#
loop_
_entity.id
_entity.type
_entity.pdbx_description
1 polymer ?
#
loop_
_entity_poly.entity_id
_entity_poly.type
_entity_poly.pdbx_seq_one_letter_code
_entity_poly.pdbx_strand_id
1 'polypeptide(L)'
;MTCENETKPDALLDQRASQSGLPRTYENPCVHFDACQPAVEYALKNDKKLRLHTLVWHSQTPRWFFTEDYTNEGELVDREVMLKRMDAYIRSVLEYFDTQYPGLIYAVDVVNEAFDVGNGDQNGVRQKDNLWYETVGDDYYYHAFVSARKYAPSYMKLFYNDYGCSGKVDLILKHLSQAKEEGLIDGIGMQSHLSTEDDIQH
;
A
#
# COMPACT_ATOMS: atom_id res chain seq x y z
N MET A 1 -3.82 -2.14 16.90
CA MET A 1 -3.59 -3.50 16.34
C MET A 1 -3.42 -3.41 14.84
N THR A 2 -2.91 -4.47 14.19
CA THR A 2 -2.68 -4.54 12.74
C THR A 2 -3.18 -5.89 12.27
N CYS A 3 -3.85 -5.95 11.13
CA CYS A 3 -4.18 -7.20 10.45
C CYS A 3 -2.92 -7.81 9.85
N GLU A 4 -2.85 -9.14 9.78
CA GLU A 4 -1.73 -9.82 9.12
C GLU A 4 -1.90 -9.79 7.58
N ASN A 5 -3.08 -10.17 7.08
CA ASN A 5 -3.35 -10.25 5.64
C ASN A 5 -4.64 -9.54 5.20
N GLU A 6 -5.61 -9.37 6.10
CA GLU A 6 -7.00 -9.03 5.78
C GLU A 6 -7.20 -7.59 5.27
N THR A 7 -6.15 -6.78 5.30
CA THR A 7 -6.15 -5.40 4.78
C THR A 7 -5.12 -5.17 3.67
N LYS A 8 -4.54 -6.24 3.13
CA LYS A 8 -3.64 -6.19 1.98
C LYS A 8 -4.40 -6.18 0.66
N PRO A 9 -3.78 -5.76 -0.45
CA PRO A 9 -4.46 -5.63 -1.74
C PRO A 9 -5.17 -6.91 -2.21
N ASP A 10 -4.57 -8.09 -2.02
CA ASP A 10 -5.16 -9.38 -2.41
C ASP A 10 -6.44 -9.74 -1.63
N ALA A 11 -6.60 -9.18 -0.42
CA ALA A 11 -7.80 -9.38 0.39
C ALA A 11 -8.87 -8.30 0.18
N LEU A 12 -8.50 -7.14 -0.35
CA LEU A 12 -9.41 -6.00 -0.53
C LEU A 12 -9.87 -5.81 -1.98
N LEU A 13 -9.08 -6.21 -2.98
CA LEU A 13 -9.43 -6.06 -4.39
C LEU A 13 -10.44 -7.13 -4.82
N ASP A 14 -11.51 -6.70 -5.51
CA ASP A 14 -12.58 -7.58 -6.03
C ASP A 14 -12.41 -7.77 -7.53
N GLN A 15 -11.74 -8.87 -7.91
CA GLN A 15 -11.53 -9.23 -9.32
C GLN A 15 -12.85 -9.38 -10.07
N ARG A 16 -13.80 -10.14 -9.50
CA ARG A 16 -15.05 -10.47 -10.17
C ARG A 16 -15.89 -9.22 -10.44
N ALA A 17 -16.02 -8.35 -9.44
CA ALA A 17 -16.77 -7.11 -9.61
C ALA A 17 -16.05 -6.14 -10.58
N SER A 18 -14.72 -6.06 -10.52
CA SER A 18 -13.91 -5.22 -11.44
C SER A 18 -14.09 -5.69 -12.87
N GLN A 19 -13.95 -6.99 -13.15
CA GLN A 19 -14.08 -7.57 -14.48
C GLN A 19 -15.50 -7.43 -15.03
N SER A 20 -16.53 -7.77 -14.23
CA SER A 20 -17.93 -7.68 -14.65
C SER A 20 -18.43 -6.24 -14.85
N GLY A 21 -17.77 -5.27 -14.24
CA GLY A 21 -18.09 -3.85 -14.35
C GLY A 21 -17.49 -3.16 -15.58
N LEU A 22 -16.60 -3.82 -16.34
CA LEU A 22 -15.98 -3.21 -17.52
C LEU A 22 -17.05 -2.69 -18.52
N PRO A 23 -16.81 -1.57 -19.22
CA PRO A 23 -15.59 -0.73 -19.16
C PRO A 23 -15.58 0.32 -18.04
N ARG A 24 -16.62 0.45 -17.22
CA ARG A 24 -16.71 1.48 -16.16
C ARG A 24 -15.66 1.32 -15.09
N THR A 25 -15.26 0.08 -14.80
CA THR A 25 -14.25 -0.26 -13.80
C THR A 25 -12.82 -0.23 -14.34
N TYR A 26 -12.62 0.06 -15.62
CA TYR A 26 -11.30 -0.03 -16.27
C TYR A 26 -10.20 0.76 -15.52
N GLU A 27 -10.54 1.96 -15.06
CA GLU A 27 -9.66 2.83 -14.26
C GLU A 27 -10.10 2.90 -12.78
N ASN A 28 -11.22 2.27 -12.41
CA ASN A 28 -11.81 2.31 -11.07
C ASN A 28 -12.09 0.88 -10.58
N PRO A 29 -11.09 0.15 -10.13
CA PRO A 29 -11.24 -1.22 -9.64
C PRO A 29 -12.20 -1.28 -8.46
N CYS A 30 -12.93 -2.37 -8.35
CA CYS A 30 -13.81 -2.62 -7.22
C CYS A 30 -13.02 -3.18 -6.03
N VAL A 31 -13.50 -2.84 -4.82
CA VAL A 31 -12.97 -3.35 -3.56
C VAL A 31 -14.10 -3.93 -2.70
N HIS A 32 -13.73 -4.82 -1.80
CA HIS A 32 -14.61 -5.35 -0.75
C HIS A 32 -13.88 -5.41 0.59
N PHE A 33 -14.61 -5.50 1.69
CA PHE A 33 -14.02 -5.38 3.03
C PHE A 33 -14.39 -6.54 3.95
N ASP A 34 -14.92 -7.63 3.41
CA ASP A 34 -15.41 -8.77 4.20
C ASP A 34 -14.30 -9.41 5.04
N ALA A 35 -13.09 -9.53 4.45
CA ALA A 35 -11.95 -10.15 5.13
C ALA A 35 -11.54 -9.41 6.41
N CYS A 36 -11.63 -8.08 6.43
CA CYS A 36 -11.19 -7.28 7.57
C CYS A 36 -12.29 -7.05 8.63
N GLN A 37 -13.56 -7.38 8.36
CA GLN A 37 -14.67 -7.15 9.29
C GLN A 37 -14.45 -7.75 10.69
N PRO A 38 -13.96 -9.00 10.86
CA PRO A 38 -13.70 -9.53 12.19
C PRO A 38 -12.71 -8.69 13.02
N ALA A 39 -11.69 -8.15 12.37
CA ALA A 39 -10.70 -7.29 13.04
C ALA A 39 -11.30 -5.91 13.40
N VAL A 40 -12.14 -5.36 12.52
CA VAL A 40 -12.87 -4.11 12.76
C VAL A 40 -13.81 -4.28 13.96
N GLU A 41 -14.63 -5.33 13.97
CA GLU A 41 -15.56 -5.61 15.06
C GLU A 41 -14.83 -5.82 16.40
N TYR A 42 -13.72 -6.57 16.36
CA TYR A 42 -12.90 -6.77 17.55
C TYR A 42 -12.32 -5.45 18.07
N ALA A 43 -11.81 -4.60 17.17
CA ALA A 43 -11.23 -3.32 17.55
C ALA A 43 -12.27 -2.39 18.18
N LEU A 44 -13.45 -2.26 17.57
CA LEU A 44 -14.56 -1.46 18.10
C LEU A 44 -15.02 -1.96 19.46
N LYS A 45 -15.23 -3.28 19.60
CA LYS A 45 -15.67 -3.89 20.85
C LYS A 45 -14.69 -3.69 22.01
N ASN A 46 -13.39 -3.60 21.72
CA ASN A 46 -12.34 -3.54 22.73
C ASN A 46 -11.67 -2.15 22.84
N ASP A 47 -12.29 -1.11 22.28
CA ASP A 47 -11.74 0.26 22.23
C ASP A 47 -10.29 0.30 21.71
N LYS A 48 -10.03 -0.40 20.61
CA LYS A 48 -8.73 -0.44 19.95
C LYS A 48 -8.78 0.34 18.65
N LYS A 49 -7.60 0.82 18.23
CA LYS A 49 -7.38 1.41 16.91
C LYS A 49 -6.68 0.41 16.00
N LEU A 50 -6.87 0.58 14.69
CA LEU A 50 -6.22 -0.22 13.66
C LEU A 50 -5.14 0.59 12.93
N ARG A 51 -4.02 -0.06 12.65
CA ARG A 51 -3.05 0.35 11.62
C ARG A 51 -3.37 -0.45 10.37
N LEU A 52 -3.65 0.24 9.28
CA LEU A 52 -3.93 -0.38 8.00
C LEU A 52 -2.61 -0.81 7.35
N HIS A 53 -2.44 -2.10 7.12
CA HIS A 53 -1.25 -2.68 6.51
C HIS A 53 -1.67 -3.59 5.36
N THR A 54 -1.37 -3.29 4.14
CA THR A 54 -0.71 -2.15 3.52
C THR A 54 -1.44 -1.82 2.20
N LEU A 55 -1.31 -0.60 1.65
CA LEU A 55 -2.01 -0.26 0.41
C LEU A 55 -1.24 -0.67 -0.83
N VAL A 56 0.07 -0.38 -0.89
CA VAL A 56 0.92 -0.64 -2.05
C VAL A 56 2.11 -1.50 -1.64
N TRP A 57 2.20 -2.70 -2.19
CA TRP A 57 3.28 -3.64 -1.92
C TRP A 57 3.53 -4.51 -3.16
N HIS A 58 4.80 -4.80 -3.47
CA HIS A 58 5.20 -5.67 -4.59
C HIS A 58 4.70 -7.11 -4.42
N SER A 59 4.53 -7.58 -3.19
CA SER A 59 3.92 -8.86 -2.83
C SER A 59 2.44 -8.68 -2.46
N GLN A 60 1.67 -9.75 -2.48
CA GLN A 60 0.23 -9.78 -2.13
C GLN A 60 -0.62 -8.67 -2.80
N THR A 61 -0.20 -8.24 -4.00
CA THR A 61 -1.02 -7.48 -4.93
C THR A 61 -1.22 -8.37 -6.15
N PRO A 62 -2.45 -8.79 -6.47
CA PRO A 62 -2.67 -9.83 -7.48
C PRO A 62 -2.38 -9.32 -8.89
N ARG A 63 -1.77 -10.17 -9.75
CA ARG A 63 -1.39 -9.80 -11.12
C ARG A 63 -2.56 -9.25 -11.94
N TRP A 64 -3.75 -9.83 -11.80
CA TRP A 64 -4.93 -9.41 -12.56
C TRP A 64 -5.27 -7.91 -12.37
N PHE A 65 -4.89 -7.31 -11.25
CA PHE A 65 -5.12 -5.89 -10.98
C PHE A 65 -4.34 -4.98 -11.95
N PHE A 66 -3.24 -5.47 -12.50
CA PHE A 66 -2.35 -4.74 -13.41
C PHE A 66 -2.66 -4.99 -14.90
N THR A 67 -3.66 -5.80 -15.23
CA THR A 67 -3.96 -6.19 -16.60
C THR A 67 -5.20 -5.48 -17.16
N GLU A 68 -5.29 -5.37 -18.49
CA GLU A 68 -6.36 -4.63 -19.17
C GLU A 68 -7.77 -5.16 -18.87
N ASP A 69 -7.90 -6.47 -18.77
CA ASP A 69 -9.18 -7.17 -18.63
C ASP A 69 -9.42 -7.75 -17.23
N TYR A 70 -8.54 -7.43 -16.27
CA TYR A 70 -8.55 -7.98 -14.92
C TYR A 70 -8.42 -9.51 -14.87
N THR A 71 -7.68 -10.12 -15.83
CA THR A 71 -7.31 -11.55 -15.80
C THR A 71 -5.82 -11.72 -15.53
N ASN A 72 -5.40 -12.89 -15.04
CA ASN A 72 -3.97 -13.15 -14.81
C ASN A 72 -3.17 -13.30 -16.11
N GLU A 73 -3.83 -13.61 -17.22
CA GLU A 73 -3.26 -13.83 -18.54
C GLU A 73 -3.24 -12.56 -19.39
N GLY A 74 -3.95 -11.50 -18.97
CA GLY A 74 -4.07 -10.25 -19.70
C GLY A 74 -2.76 -9.50 -19.86
N GLU A 75 -2.69 -8.63 -20.86
CA GLU A 75 -1.59 -7.68 -21.05
C GLU A 75 -1.60 -6.63 -19.93
N LEU A 76 -0.42 -6.15 -19.55
CA LEU A 76 -0.31 -5.12 -18.54
C LEU A 76 -0.86 -3.78 -19.09
N VAL A 77 -1.58 -3.07 -18.25
CA VAL A 77 -2.03 -1.71 -18.56
C VAL A 77 -0.84 -0.75 -18.62
N ASP A 78 -1.01 0.35 -19.33
CA ASP A 78 -0.03 1.42 -19.38
C ASP A 78 0.05 2.20 -18.04
N ARG A 79 1.08 3.04 -17.93
CA ARG A 79 1.34 3.85 -16.74
C ARG A 79 0.16 4.76 -16.37
N GLU A 80 -0.48 5.40 -17.33
CA GLU A 80 -1.56 6.34 -17.07
C GLU A 80 -2.76 5.63 -16.45
N VAL A 81 -3.15 4.50 -17.02
CA VAL A 81 -4.23 3.66 -16.48
C VAL A 81 -3.87 3.13 -15.09
N MET A 82 -2.63 2.66 -14.89
CA MET A 82 -2.22 2.12 -13.60
C MET A 82 -2.21 3.18 -12.50
N LEU A 83 -1.78 4.40 -12.78
CA LEU A 83 -1.84 5.52 -11.84
C LEU A 83 -3.30 5.84 -11.45
N LYS A 84 -4.23 5.83 -12.40
CA LYS A 84 -5.66 6.01 -12.10
C LYS A 84 -6.23 4.87 -11.26
N ARG A 85 -5.85 3.62 -11.54
CA ARG A 85 -6.25 2.47 -10.71
C ARG A 85 -5.70 2.55 -9.30
N MET A 86 -4.44 2.96 -9.14
CA MET A 86 -3.82 3.19 -7.84
C MET A 86 -4.58 4.27 -7.06
N ASP A 87 -4.84 5.42 -7.67
CA ASP A 87 -5.59 6.52 -7.04
C ASP A 87 -7.00 6.08 -6.63
N ALA A 88 -7.72 5.40 -7.52
CA ALA A 88 -9.07 4.92 -7.25
C ALA A 88 -9.11 3.84 -6.14
N TYR A 89 -8.17 2.90 -6.15
CA TYR A 89 -8.03 1.88 -5.11
C TYR A 89 -7.75 2.51 -3.73
N ILE A 90 -6.72 3.35 -3.64
CA ILE A 90 -6.35 4.03 -2.40
C ILE A 90 -7.51 4.89 -1.88
N ARG A 91 -8.16 5.66 -2.75
CA ARG A 91 -9.36 6.42 -2.41
C ARG A 91 -10.44 5.54 -1.81
N SER A 92 -10.81 4.46 -2.51
CA SER A 92 -11.89 3.58 -2.09
C SER A 92 -11.65 2.98 -0.71
N VAL A 93 -10.40 2.59 -0.42
CA VAL A 93 -10.04 2.02 0.88
C VAL A 93 -10.07 3.09 1.99
N LEU A 94 -9.48 4.25 1.78
CA LEU A 94 -9.39 5.29 2.81
C LEU A 94 -10.77 5.91 3.09
N GLU A 95 -11.55 6.22 2.06
CA GLU A 95 -12.90 6.75 2.20
C GLU A 95 -13.85 5.77 2.87
N TYR A 96 -13.72 4.45 2.62
CA TYR A 96 -14.51 3.44 3.30
C TYR A 96 -14.30 3.50 4.82
N PHE A 97 -13.06 3.44 5.27
CA PHE A 97 -12.77 3.47 6.70
C PHE A 97 -13.10 4.80 7.36
N ASP A 98 -12.88 5.93 6.66
CA ASP A 98 -13.24 7.25 7.19
C ASP A 98 -14.75 7.42 7.32
N THR A 99 -15.52 6.90 6.36
CA THR A 99 -16.98 7.04 6.34
C THR A 99 -17.68 6.04 7.26
N GLN A 100 -17.28 4.77 7.23
CA GLN A 100 -17.96 3.71 8.00
C GLN A 100 -17.47 3.64 9.46
N TYR A 101 -16.20 3.96 9.70
CA TYR A 101 -15.55 3.81 11.01
C TYR A 101 -14.63 5.00 11.32
N PRO A 102 -15.17 6.24 11.39
CA PRO A 102 -14.37 7.44 11.56
C PRO A 102 -13.49 7.36 12.82
N GLY A 103 -12.20 7.60 12.64
CA GLY A 103 -11.21 7.54 13.72
C GLY A 103 -10.77 6.14 14.14
N LEU A 104 -11.25 5.04 13.51
CA LEU A 104 -10.78 3.69 13.77
C LEU A 104 -9.34 3.48 13.28
N ILE A 105 -9.05 3.92 12.04
CA ILE A 105 -7.70 3.84 11.48
C ILE A 105 -6.89 5.05 11.96
N TYR A 106 -5.83 4.81 12.74
CA TYR A 106 -4.94 5.88 13.20
C TYR A 106 -3.68 6.01 12.37
N ALA A 107 -3.28 4.94 11.67
CA ALA A 107 -2.09 4.89 10.84
C ALA A 107 -2.29 3.97 9.62
N VAL A 108 -1.64 4.29 8.53
CA VAL A 108 -1.69 3.57 7.27
C VAL A 108 -0.27 3.35 6.77
N ASP A 109 0.11 2.10 6.52
CA ASP A 109 1.29 1.75 5.74
C ASP A 109 0.94 1.92 4.26
N VAL A 110 1.24 3.09 3.72
CA VAL A 110 0.88 3.43 2.33
C VAL A 110 1.67 2.57 1.36
N VAL A 111 2.98 2.49 1.59
CA VAL A 111 3.91 1.70 0.78
C VAL A 111 4.73 0.79 1.67
N ASN A 112 4.83 -0.48 1.27
CA ASN A 112 5.63 -1.48 1.96
C ASN A 112 6.80 -1.95 1.08
N GLU A 113 8.03 -1.94 1.63
CA GLU A 113 9.22 -2.58 1.07
C GLU A 113 9.58 -2.16 -0.36
N ALA A 114 9.47 -0.85 -0.65
CA ALA A 114 9.79 -0.33 -1.98
C ALA A 114 11.29 -0.25 -2.28
N PHE A 115 12.16 -0.33 -1.26
CA PHE A 115 13.58 -0.14 -1.44
C PHE A 115 14.39 -1.38 -1.07
N ASP A 116 15.23 -1.83 -2.00
CA ASP A 116 16.04 -3.04 -1.83
C ASP A 116 17.27 -2.97 -2.72
N VAL A 117 18.46 -2.99 -2.11
CA VAL A 117 19.72 -2.91 -2.84
C VAL A 117 19.97 -4.17 -3.70
N GLY A 118 19.52 -5.35 -3.24
CA GLY A 118 19.76 -6.61 -3.93
C GLY A 118 18.77 -6.93 -5.06
N ASN A 119 17.54 -6.41 -4.95
CA ASN A 119 16.44 -6.63 -5.91
C ASN A 119 15.96 -5.35 -6.58
N GLY A 120 16.66 -4.24 -6.35
CA GLY A 120 16.34 -2.93 -6.90
C GLY A 120 17.02 -2.64 -8.24
N ASP A 121 16.62 -1.53 -8.83
CA ASP A 121 17.31 -0.88 -9.93
C ASP A 121 18.64 -0.23 -9.46
N GLN A 122 19.31 0.50 -10.36
CA GLN A 122 20.54 1.22 -10.03
C GLN A 122 20.39 2.28 -8.91
N ASN A 123 19.16 2.69 -8.58
CA ASN A 123 18.83 3.63 -7.53
C ASN A 123 18.38 2.94 -6.23
N GLY A 124 18.21 1.62 -6.24
CA GLY A 124 17.76 0.81 -5.11
C GLY A 124 16.23 0.77 -4.96
N VAL A 125 15.45 1.19 -5.97
CA VAL A 125 14.01 0.97 -6.00
C VAL A 125 13.75 -0.46 -6.44
N ARG A 126 12.98 -1.21 -5.65
CA ARG A 126 12.68 -2.62 -5.92
C ARG A 126 12.06 -2.79 -7.30
N GLN A 127 12.78 -3.51 -8.18
CA GLN A 127 12.38 -3.78 -9.54
C GLN A 127 11.95 -5.22 -9.75
N LYS A 128 12.72 -6.15 -9.16
CA LYS A 128 12.47 -7.59 -9.34
C LYS A 128 11.13 -8.00 -8.73
N ASP A 129 10.34 -8.73 -9.52
CA ASP A 129 9.03 -9.27 -9.12
C ASP A 129 8.07 -8.18 -8.61
N ASN A 130 8.11 -6.98 -9.23
CA ASN A 130 7.34 -5.82 -8.80
C ASN A 130 6.52 -5.23 -9.95
N LEU A 131 5.25 -5.61 -10.05
CA LEU A 131 4.33 -5.13 -11.07
C LEU A 131 4.02 -3.63 -10.96
N TRP A 132 4.15 -3.01 -9.79
CA TRP A 132 4.06 -1.56 -9.64
C TRP A 132 5.23 -0.86 -10.36
N TYR A 133 6.44 -1.41 -10.22
CA TYR A 133 7.60 -0.88 -10.96
C TYR A 133 7.46 -1.11 -12.46
N GLU A 134 7.00 -2.28 -12.88
CA GLU A 134 6.84 -2.65 -14.29
C GLU A 134 5.81 -1.78 -15.01
N THR A 135 4.71 -1.42 -14.36
CA THR A 135 3.62 -0.65 -14.94
C THR A 135 3.75 0.86 -14.73
N VAL A 136 4.21 1.29 -13.56
CA VAL A 136 4.31 2.72 -13.20
C VAL A 136 5.73 3.25 -13.35
N GLY A 137 6.75 2.48 -12.97
CA GLY A 137 8.14 2.93 -12.95
C GLY A 137 8.69 3.10 -11.54
N ASP A 138 9.90 3.67 -11.45
CA ASP A 138 10.68 3.81 -10.22
C ASP A 138 10.12 4.82 -9.21
N ASP A 139 9.09 5.57 -9.58
CA ASP A 139 8.42 6.58 -8.75
C ASP A 139 7.04 6.15 -8.23
N TYR A 140 6.65 4.88 -8.40
CA TYR A 140 5.31 4.39 -8.00
C TYR A 140 4.99 4.67 -6.52
N TYR A 141 5.98 4.56 -5.64
CA TYR A 141 5.82 4.82 -4.21
C TYR A 141 5.45 6.29 -3.93
N TYR A 142 6.03 7.23 -4.67
CA TYR A 142 5.71 8.66 -4.54
C TYR A 142 4.24 8.94 -4.92
N HIS A 143 3.79 8.40 -6.05
CA HIS A 143 2.38 8.53 -6.49
C HIS A 143 1.40 7.91 -5.50
N ALA A 144 1.77 6.80 -4.85
CA ALA A 144 0.96 6.20 -3.80
C ALA A 144 0.78 7.16 -2.61
N PHE A 145 1.84 7.86 -2.17
CA PHE A 145 1.74 8.86 -1.12
C PHE A 145 0.95 10.09 -1.52
N VAL A 146 1.09 10.56 -2.76
CA VAL A 146 0.26 11.67 -3.29
C VAL A 146 -1.22 11.30 -3.21
N SER A 147 -1.60 10.13 -3.69
CA SER A 147 -2.98 9.63 -3.63
C SER A 147 -3.45 9.46 -2.18
N ALA A 148 -2.64 8.83 -1.32
CA ALA A 148 -3.02 8.62 0.07
C ALA A 148 -3.24 9.93 0.82
N ARG A 149 -2.35 10.92 0.65
CA ARG A 149 -2.49 12.23 1.31
C ARG A 149 -3.72 13.00 0.85
N LYS A 150 -4.13 12.84 -0.39
CA LYS A 150 -5.32 13.47 -0.97
C LYS A 150 -6.62 13.00 -0.29
N TYR A 151 -6.69 11.73 0.12
CA TYR A 151 -7.91 11.11 0.64
C TYR A 151 -7.88 10.80 2.13
N ALA A 152 -6.69 10.73 2.75
CA ALA A 152 -6.58 10.48 4.17
C ALA A 152 -7.03 11.70 5.00
N PRO A 153 -7.97 11.56 5.95
CA PRO A 153 -8.26 12.62 6.89
C PRO A 153 -7.03 12.91 7.77
N SER A 154 -6.96 14.11 8.33
CA SER A 154 -5.77 14.61 9.07
C SER A 154 -5.35 13.75 10.27
N TYR A 155 -6.26 12.97 10.82
CA TYR A 155 -5.99 12.07 11.96
C TYR A 155 -5.33 10.76 11.54
N MET A 156 -5.42 10.34 10.27
CA MET A 156 -4.71 9.17 9.75
C MET A 156 -3.26 9.53 9.44
N LYS A 157 -2.33 8.85 10.09
CA LYS A 157 -0.89 9.04 9.84
C LYS A 157 -0.42 8.10 8.75
N LEU A 158 0.34 8.62 7.80
CA LEU A 158 0.81 7.91 6.61
C LEU A 158 2.27 7.50 6.76
N PHE A 159 2.54 6.21 6.59
CA PHE A 159 3.86 5.62 6.80
C PHE A 159 4.38 4.91 5.55
N TYR A 160 5.68 5.01 5.35
CA TYR A 160 6.45 4.02 4.62
C TYR A 160 6.82 2.91 5.59
N ASN A 161 6.66 1.63 5.23
CA ASN A 161 6.99 0.50 6.10
C ASN A 161 8.01 -0.43 5.45
N ASP A 162 9.01 -0.89 6.21
CA ASP A 162 10.07 -1.74 5.65
C ASP A 162 10.78 -2.61 6.71
N TYR A 163 11.44 -3.66 6.24
CA TYR A 163 12.36 -4.49 7.02
C TYR A 163 13.81 -4.01 6.86
N GLY A 164 14.69 -4.39 7.82
CA GLY A 164 16.11 -4.08 7.73
C GLY A 164 16.43 -2.60 7.58
N CYS A 165 15.59 -1.73 8.14
CA CYS A 165 15.70 -0.28 7.96
C CYS A 165 17.08 0.27 8.38
N SER A 166 17.72 -0.29 9.42
CA SER A 166 19.05 0.13 9.87
C SER A 166 20.12 -0.03 8.79
N GLY A 167 20.00 -1.05 7.93
CA GLY A 167 20.94 -1.30 6.84
C GLY A 167 20.70 -0.47 5.57
N LYS A 168 19.57 0.25 5.47
CA LYS A 168 19.18 1.03 4.29
C LYS A 168 18.63 2.42 4.59
N VAL A 169 19.03 3.00 5.73
CA VAL A 169 18.57 4.34 6.18
C VAL A 169 18.77 5.39 5.11
N ASP A 170 19.99 5.51 4.57
CA ASP A 170 20.30 6.52 3.57
C ASP A 170 19.49 6.38 2.30
N LEU A 171 19.25 5.13 1.88
CA LEU A 171 18.42 4.83 0.71
C LEU A 171 16.96 5.26 0.93
N ILE A 172 16.40 4.91 2.08
CA ILE A 172 15.03 5.28 2.46
C ILE A 172 14.89 6.80 2.53
N LEU A 173 15.78 7.46 3.23
CA LEU A 173 15.75 8.93 3.39
C LEU A 173 15.93 9.66 2.07
N LYS A 174 16.83 9.18 1.19
CA LYS A 174 17.02 9.72 -0.16
C LYS A 174 15.73 9.73 -0.96
N HIS A 175 15.03 8.60 -1.00
CA HIS A 175 13.82 8.45 -1.81
C HIS A 175 12.58 9.14 -1.21
N LEU A 176 12.50 9.21 0.11
CA LEU A 176 11.35 9.82 0.78
C LEU A 176 11.52 11.31 1.08
N SER A 177 12.67 11.92 0.79
CA SER A 177 12.95 13.35 1.06
C SER A 177 11.89 14.27 0.44
N GLN A 178 11.57 14.08 -0.84
CA GLN A 178 10.55 14.88 -1.52
C GLN A 178 9.17 14.70 -0.88
N ALA A 179 8.74 13.47 -0.64
CA ALA A 179 7.44 13.19 -0.01
C ALA A 179 7.36 13.79 1.41
N LYS A 180 8.47 13.85 2.14
CA LYS A 180 8.56 14.50 3.44
C LYS A 180 8.43 16.03 3.33
N GLU A 181 9.19 16.65 2.41
CA GLU A 181 9.17 18.11 2.18
C GLU A 181 7.77 18.58 1.77
N GLU A 182 7.05 17.80 0.98
CA GLU A 182 5.68 18.07 0.54
C GLU A 182 4.61 17.69 1.58
N GLY A 183 5.00 17.15 2.73
CA GLY A 183 4.06 16.76 3.80
C GLY A 183 3.19 15.54 3.46
N LEU A 184 3.64 14.70 2.53
CA LEU A 184 2.91 13.53 2.08
C LEU A 184 3.05 12.34 3.04
N ILE A 185 4.13 12.29 3.83
CA ILE A 185 4.46 11.20 4.75
C ILE A 185 4.61 11.72 6.18
N ASP A 186 4.12 10.95 7.16
CA ASP A 186 4.23 11.26 8.59
C ASP A 186 5.37 10.49 9.30
N GLY A 187 5.82 9.36 8.75
CA GLY A 187 6.89 8.59 9.36
C GLY A 187 7.31 7.32 8.62
N ILE A 188 8.25 6.61 9.23
CA ILE A 188 8.76 5.32 8.75
C ILE A 188 8.38 4.25 9.76
N GLY A 189 7.73 3.19 9.28
CA GLY A 189 7.45 1.97 10.04
C GLY A 189 8.62 0.99 9.89
N MET A 190 9.16 0.56 11.02
CA MET A 190 10.21 -0.45 11.05
C MET A 190 9.58 -1.79 11.45
N GLN A 191 9.63 -2.78 10.55
CA GLN A 191 9.00 -4.09 10.80
C GLN A 191 9.66 -4.82 11.99
N SER A 192 10.95 -4.58 12.22
CA SER A 192 11.69 -5.13 13.37
C SER A 192 11.54 -6.64 13.53
N HIS A 193 11.72 -7.40 12.43
CA HIS A 193 11.83 -8.86 12.48
C HIS A 193 13.14 -9.25 13.17
N LEU A 194 13.10 -9.35 14.49
CA LEU A 194 14.27 -9.60 15.33
C LEU A 194 14.22 -11.02 15.91
N SER A 195 15.39 -11.64 16.00
CA SER A 195 15.60 -12.88 16.75
C SER A 195 16.16 -12.60 18.13
N THR A 196 16.23 -13.60 18.99
CA THR A 196 16.86 -13.49 20.31
C THR A 196 18.38 -13.33 20.23
N GLU A 197 18.97 -13.50 19.06
CA GLU A 197 20.42 -13.40 18.80
C GLU A 197 20.82 -12.07 18.18
N ASP A 198 19.83 -11.23 17.81
CA ASP A 198 20.09 -9.92 17.19
C ASP A 198 20.62 -8.93 18.23
N ASP A 199 21.72 -8.27 17.88
CA ASP A 199 22.23 -7.13 18.66
C ASP A 199 21.38 -5.88 18.38
N ILE A 200 20.60 -5.45 19.34
CA ILE A 200 19.71 -4.29 19.26
C ILE A 200 20.31 -3.03 19.89
N GLN A 201 21.60 -3.03 20.23
CA GLN A 201 22.27 -1.88 20.90
C GLN A 201 22.88 -0.86 19.94
N HIS A 202 22.63 -0.98 18.62
CA HIS A 202 23.19 -0.07 17.60
C HIS A 202 22.10 0.73 16.88
#